data_adeeb611ed3e011e4adec31611024bbc
#
_entry.id   adeeb611ed3e011e4adec31611024bbc
#
_cell.length_a   1.000
_cell.length_b   1.000
_cell.length_c   1.000
_cell.angle_alpha   90.00
_cell.angle_beta   90.00
_cell.angle_gamma   90.00
#
_symmetry.space_group_name_H-M   'P 1'
#
loop_
_entity.id
_entity.type
_entity.pdbx_description
1 polymer ?
#
loop_
_entity_poly.entity_id
_entity_poly.type
_entity_poly.pdbx_seq_one_letter_code
_entity_poly.pdbx_strand_id
1 'polypeptide(L)'
;MKKIIVVGEYMWPWYQQAFVDGFISKGFEVSKFSWFDLFWIRLENNQLEFKSLLHKIQYRLLNGPIIFKINKLLIRKINEFNPDVVFLYNSFFISNKTLNKIKEINPNTIICQYSNDNPFSKTGTFGLWKKFISNIPYCDKHYIFRESNRADYLSYGAKNINILMPYFIKDKDFNVPIKSIPRNFHSDIVFAGHYEDDFRIEYLEDLILKGYNVKVFGGGWNEIVKSKGEKSPLYKLLPINPVTGEEYRYAICGSKIPLCFLSKINKDSYTRRNFEIPAMKKVLLSEYSLELSNMFIEDKEMVFFRNKAEFFKKIDLLLENESMREKIGLNGYNIVNKRHDSFARVEEIINTWK
;
A
#
# COMPACT_ATOMS: atom_id res chain seq x y z
N MET A 1 -22.32 -3.58 -21.53
CA MET A 1 -21.57 -3.54 -20.25
C MET A 1 -20.09 -3.51 -20.61
N LYS A 2 -19.30 -2.57 -20.07
CA LYS A 2 -17.85 -2.51 -20.36
C LYS A 2 -17.14 -3.68 -19.66
N LYS A 3 -16.17 -4.25 -20.36
CA LYS A 3 -15.38 -5.41 -19.91
C LYS A 3 -13.98 -4.96 -19.49
N ILE A 4 -13.53 -5.39 -18.32
CA ILE A 4 -12.19 -5.07 -17.83
C ILE A 4 -11.45 -6.31 -17.34
N ILE A 5 -10.16 -6.43 -17.68
CA ILE A 5 -9.27 -7.39 -17.06
C ILE A 5 -8.35 -6.64 -16.08
N VAL A 6 -8.36 -7.06 -14.80
CA VAL A 6 -7.42 -6.59 -13.80
C VAL A 6 -6.27 -7.59 -13.70
N VAL A 7 -5.07 -7.13 -14.03
CA VAL A 7 -3.85 -7.95 -14.14
C VAL A 7 -2.93 -7.66 -12.97
N GLY A 8 -2.49 -8.68 -12.25
CA GLY A 8 -1.56 -8.51 -11.13
C GLY A 8 -1.20 -9.79 -10.41
N GLU A 9 -0.53 -9.70 -9.29
CA GLU A 9 -0.08 -10.86 -8.52
C GLU A 9 -1.17 -11.42 -7.59
N TYR A 10 -2.05 -10.56 -7.08
CA TYR A 10 -3.11 -10.94 -6.13
C TYR A 10 -2.60 -11.57 -4.82
N MET A 11 -1.37 -11.24 -4.44
CA MET A 11 -0.77 -11.74 -3.20
C MET A 11 -1.56 -11.28 -1.97
N TRP A 12 -2.07 -10.04 -2.01
CA TRP A 12 -2.80 -9.42 -0.93
C TRP A 12 -4.16 -8.89 -1.38
N PRO A 13 -5.23 -9.14 -0.61
CA PRO A 13 -6.60 -8.78 -1.02
C PRO A 13 -6.87 -7.27 -1.04
N TRP A 14 -6.05 -6.46 -0.40
CA TRP A 14 -6.20 -5.00 -0.36
C TRP A 14 -5.58 -4.26 -1.55
N TYR A 15 -5.02 -4.97 -2.52
CA TYR A 15 -4.50 -4.39 -3.75
C TYR A 15 -5.43 -4.66 -4.93
N GLN A 16 -5.11 -5.62 -5.79
CA GLN A 16 -5.86 -5.87 -7.03
C GLN A 16 -7.32 -6.23 -6.77
N GLN A 17 -7.61 -7.00 -5.71
CA GLN A 17 -8.99 -7.40 -5.38
C GLN A 17 -9.87 -6.17 -5.06
N ALA A 18 -9.35 -5.17 -4.36
CA ALA A 18 -10.10 -3.95 -4.08
C ALA A 18 -10.53 -3.19 -5.34
N PHE A 19 -9.70 -3.20 -6.40
CA PHE A 19 -10.07 -2.64 -7.69
C PHE A 19 -11.10 -3.51 -8.42
N VAL A 20 -10.95 -4.83 -8.37
CA VAL A 20 -11.94 -5.76 -8.92
C VAL A 20 -13.33 -5.49 -8.33
N ASP A 21 -13.41 -5.44 -7.00
CA ASP A 21 -14.67 -5.20 -6.28
C ASP A 21 -15.25 -3.82 -6.62
N GLY A 22 -14.38 -2.81 -6.72
CA GLY A 22 -14.76 -1.48 -7.13
C GLY A 22 -15.32 -1.41 -8.57
N PHE A 23 -14.69 -2.07 -9.53
CA PHE A 23 -15.19 -2.10 -10.91
C PHE A 23 -16.51 -2.88 -11.02
N ILE A 24 -16.65 -4.00 -10.31
CA ILE A 24 -17.92 -4.74 -10.24
C ILE A 24 -19.04 -3.84 -9.69
N SER A 25 -18.78 -3.10 -8.62
CA SER A 25 -19.76 -2.18 -8.02
C SER A 25 -20.22 -1.05 -8.95
N LYS A 26 -19.39 -0.72 -9.95
CA LYS A 26 -19.69 0.27 -11.00
C LYS A 26 -20.30 -0.35 -12.27
N GLY A 27 -20.69 -1.62 -12.23
CA GLY A 27 -21.38 -2.30 -13.31
C GLY A 27 -20.48 -2.83 -14.44
N PHE A 28 -19.18 -3.00 -14.20
CA PHE A 28 -18.28 -3.63 -15.16
C PHE A 28 -18.37 -5.16 -15.08
N GLU A 29 -18.20 -5.82 -16.21
CA GLU A 29 -17.88 -7.24 -16.28
C GLU A 29 -16.36 -7.37 -16.05
N VAL A 30 -15.95 -7.96 -14.92
CA VAL A 30 -14.55 -7.99 -14.51
C VAL A 30 -13.98 -9.38 -14.60
N SER A 31 -12.85 -9.52 -15.30
CA SER A 31 -12.04 -10.73 -15.30
C SER A 31 -10.73 -10.49 -14.56
N LYS A 32 -10.29 -11.48 -13.80
CA LYS A 32 -8.99 -11.43 -13.08
C LYS A 32 -7.94 -12.18 -13.87
N PHE A 33 -6.72 -11.65 -13.91
CA PHE A 33 -5.55 -12.38 -14.37
C PHE A 33 -4.45 -12.31 -13.32
N SER A 34 -4.18 -13.45 -12.69
CA SER A 34 -3.14 -13.60 -11.66
C SER A 34 -2.03 -14.51 -12.14
N TRP A 35 -0.81 -14.19 -11.74
CA TRP A 35 0.33 -15.10 -11.87
C TRP A 35 0.81 -15.67 -10.54
N PHE A 36 0.12 -15.39 -9.44
CA PHE A 36 0.50 -15.84 -8.09
C PHE A 36 0.79 -17.34 -8.05
N ASP A 37 -0.17 -18.14 -8.48
CA ASP A 37 -0.08 -19.60 -8.46
C ASP A 37 1.01 -20.17 -9.41
N LEU A 38 1.60 -19.38 -10.27
CA LEU A 38 2.72 -19.81 -11.11
C LEU A 38 4.05 -19.76 -10.38
N PHE A 39 4.17 -18.95 -9.33
CA PHE A 39 5.42 -18.77 -8.57
C PHE A 39 5.35 -19.25 -7.14
N TRP A 40 4.20 -19.07 -6.50
CA TRP A 40 4.05 -19.16 -5.05
C TRP A 40 3.19 -20.33 -4.61
N ILE A 41 3.48 -20.83 -3.41
CA ILE A 41 2.57 -21.63 -2.59
C ILE A 41 2.34 -20.90 -1.26
N ARG A 42 1.12 -21.00 -0.76
CA ARG A 42 0.77 -20.53 0.58
C ARG A 42 0.74 -21.72 1.51
N LEU A 43 1.57 -21.69 2.55
CA LEU A 43 1.63 -22.71 3.58
C LEU A 43 0.47 -22.57 4.57
N GLU A 44 0.24 -23.60 5.38
CA GLU A 44 -0.83 -23.62 6.41
C GLU A 44 -0.72 -22.47 7.42
N ASN A 45 0.49 -22.03 7.74
CA ASN A 45 0.77 -20.89 8.61
C ASN A 45 0.68 -19.52 7.89
N ASN A 46 0.06 -19.48 6.70
CA ASN A 46 -0.01 -18.31 5.83
C ASN A 46 1.32 -17.76 5.30
N GLN A 47 2.43 -18.40 5.54
CA GLN A 47 3.70 -18.03 4.92
C GLN A 47 3.68 -18.32 3.41
N LEU A 48 4.42 -17.50 2.67
CA LEU A 48 4.54 -17.61 1.22
C LEU A 48 5.93 -18.13 0.85
N GLU A 49 5.95 -19.19 0.06
CA GLU A 49 7.19 -19.75 -0.46
C GLU A 49 7.16 -19.87 -1.98
N PHE A 50 8.33 -19.74 -2.61
CA PHE A 50 8.47 -20.09 -4.02
C PHE A 50 8.31 -21.60 -4.21
N LYS A 51 7.61 -22.00 -5.27
CA LYS A 51 7.44 -23.42 -5.62
C LYS A 51 8.75 -24.19 -5.76
N SER A 52 9.82 -23.51 -6.21
CA SER A 52 11.17 -24.06 -6.25
C SER A 52 12.21 -22.96 -6.45
N LEU A 53 13.48 -23.31 -6.34
CA LEU A 53 14.60 -22.41 -6.63
C LEU A 53 14.54 -21.85 -8.07
N LEU A 54 14.15 -22.66 -9.05
CA LEU A 54 14.01 -22.23 -10.45
C LEU A 54 12.91 -21.17 -10.59
N HIS A 55 11.79 -21.27 -9.85
CA HIS A 55 10.75 -20.24 -9.83
C HIS A 55 11.30 -18.93 -9.27
N LYS A 56 12.05 -18.99 -8.16
CA LYS A 56 12.71 -17.83 -7.55
C LYS A 56 13.69 -17.14 -8.48
N ILE A 57 14.51 -17.92 -9.21
CA ILE A 57 15.47 -17.39 -10.19
C ILE A 57 14.72 -16.66 -11.32
N GLN A 58 13.71 -17.29 -11.94
CA GLN A 58 12.93 -16.67 -13.02
C GLN A 58 12.20 -15.42 -12.56
N TYR A 59 11.66 -15.42 -11.34
CA TYR A 59 11.03 -14.26 -10.73
C TYR A 59 12.01 -13.08 -10.64
N ARG A 60 13.24 -13.33 -10.15
CA ARG A 60 14.28 -12.30 -10.01
C ARG A 60 14.82 -11.79 -11.33
N LEU A 61 15.01 -12.69 -12.30
CA LEU A 61 15.54 -12.33 -13.61
C LEU A 61 14.48 -11.74 -14.55
N LEU A 62 13.20 -11.80 -14.20
CA LEU A 62 12.06 -11.41 -15.05
C LEU A 62 12.07 -12.12 -16.41
N ASN A 63 12.64 -13.30 -16.49
CA ASN A 63 12.83 -14.05 -17.71
C ASN A 63 12.75 -15.56 -17.46
N GLY A 64 12.39 -16.32 -18.50
CA GLY A 64 12.31 -17.77 -18.48
C GLY A 64 10.94 -18.32 -18.87
N PRO A 65 10.81 -19.67 -18.92
CA PRO A 65 9.59 -20.35 -19.35
C PRO A 65 8.31 -19.92 -18.64
N ILE A 66 8.38 -19.64 -17.33
CA ILE A 66 7.21 -19.17 -16.55
C ILE A 66 6.78 -17.79 -17.02
N ILE A 67 7.72 -16.87 -17.23
CA ILE A 67 7.42 -15.51 -17.69
C ILE A 67 6.81 -15.57 -19.10
N PHE A 68 7.33 -16.42 -19.98
CA PHE A 68 6.74 -16.66 -21.29
C PHE A 68 5.32 -17.22 -21.18
N LYS A 69 5.10 -18.19 -20.30
CA LYS A 69 3.78 -18.79 -20.03
C LYS A 69 2.78 -17.73 -19.54
N ILE A 70 3.18 -16.83 -18.61
CA ILE A 70 2.32 -15.71 -18.13
C ILE A 70 1.83 -14.88 -19.31
N ASN A 71 2.73 -14.43 -20.18
CA ASN A 71 2.40 -13.58 -21.32
C ASN A 71 1.48 -14.33 -22.32
N LYS A 72 1.75 -15.60 -22.61
CA LYS A 72 0.89 -16.43 -23.47
C LYS A 72 -0.52 -16.62 -22.89
N LEU A 73 -0.62 -16.91 -21.59
CA LEU A 73 -1.90 -17.05 -20.90
C LEU A 73 -2.71 -15.74 -20.87
N LEU A 74 -2.03 -14.60 -20.69
CA LEU A 74 -2.70 -13.30 -20.75
C LEU A 74 -3.29 -13.05 -22.15
N ILE A 75 -2.52 -13.26 -23.22
CA ILE A 75 -3.02 -13.10 -24.60
C ILE A 75 -4.22 -14.02 -24.86
N ARG A 76 -4.14 -15.29 -24.43
CA ARG A 76 -5.28 -16.21 -24.56
C ARG A 76 -6.52 -15.64 -23.88
N LYS A 77 -6.37 -15.17 -22.63
CA LYS A 77 -7.48 -14.58 -21.87
C LYS A 77 -8.03 -13.30 -22.49
N ILE A 78 -7.18 -12.48 -23.10
CA ILE A 78 -7.60 -11.28 -23.87
C ILE A 78 -8.44 -11.69 -25.07
N ASN A 79 -8.03 -12.69 -25.86
CA ASN A 79 -8.81 -13.19 -26.99
C ASN A 79 -10.18 -13.73 -26.56
N GLU A 80 -10.24 -14.51 -25.47
CA GLU A 80 -11.46 -15.13 -24.99
C GLU A 80 -12.46 -14.11 -24.41
N PHE A 81 -11.95 -13.13 -23.67
CA PHE A 81 -12.77 -12.17 -22.94
C PHE A 81 -13.08 -10.91 -23.74
N ASN A 82 -12.21 -10.50 -24.67
CA ASN A 82 -12.28 -9.28 -25.46
C ASN A 82 -12.57 -8.02 -24.62
N PRO A 83 -11.62 -7.59 -23.74
CA PRO A 83 -11.84 -6.50 -22.82
C PRO A 83 -11.78 -5.12 -23.51
N ASP A 84 -12.61 -4.18 -23.03
CA ASP A 84 -12.48 -2.75 -23.34
C ASP A 84 -11.29 -2.11 -22.62
N VAL A 85 -10.94 -2.66 -21.44
CA VAL A 85 -9.85 -2.11 -20.62
C VAL A 85 -8.98 -3.24 -20.06
N VAL A 86 -7.67 -3.04 -20.09
CA VAL A 86 -6.67 -3.86 -19.40
C VAL A 86 -6.01 -3.01 -18.32
N PHE A 87 -6.27 -3.30 -17.04
CA PHE A 87 -5.70 -2.59 -15.90
C PHE A 87 -4.53 -3.37 -15.32
N LEU A 88 -3.32 -2.87 -15.55
CA LEU A 88 -2.06 -3.49 -15.14
C LEU A 88 -1.63 -2.95 -13.77
N TYR A 89 -1.72 -3.76 -12.73
CA TYR A 89 -1.29 -3.40 -11.37
C TYR A 89 0.03 -4.09 -11.03
N ASN A 90 1.11 -3.33 -10.80
CA ASN A 90 2.46 -3.86 -10.51
C ASN A 90 2.89 -4.98 -11.48
N SER A 91 2.75 -4.72 -12.78
CA SER A 91 2.87 -5.74 -13.84
C SER A 91 4.32 -6.05 -14.24
N PHE A 92 5.10 -6.65 -13.33
CA PHE A 92 6.52 -6.94 -13.50
C PHE A 92 6.85 -7.90 -14.66
N PHE A 93 5.92 -8.80 -15.02
CA PHE A 93 6.17 -9.90 -15.95
C PHE A 93 5.57 -9.70 -17.34
N ILE A 94 4.75 -8.68 -17.51
CA ILE A 94 4.14 -8.38 -18.81
C ILE A 94 5.15 -7.69 -19.71
N SER A 95 5.30 -8.18 -20.93
CA SER A 95 6.26 -7.63 -21.90
C SER A 95 5.58 -6.60 -22.82
N ASN A 96 6.37 -5.67 -23.38
CA ASN A 96 5.92 -4.72 -24.40
C ASN A 96 5.36 -5.43 -25.64
N LYS A 97 5.94 -6.58 -26.03
CA LYS A 97 5.39 -7.42 -27.14
C LYS A 97 3.96 -7.89 -26.83
N THR A 98 3.67 -8.20 -25.56
CA THR A 98 2.33 -8.59 -25.13
C THR A 98 1.36 -7.41 -25.22
N LEU A 99 1.79 -6.19 -24.84
CA LEU A 99 0.96 -5.01 -24.94
C LEU A 99 0.65 -4.64 -26.41
N ASN A 100 1.65 -4.73 -27.28
CA ASN A 100 1.43 -4.57 -28.73
C ASN A 100 0.42 -5.60 -29.25
N LYS A 101 0.57 -6.89 -28.83
CA LYS A 101 -0.37 -7.94 -29.26
C LYS A 101 -1.81 -7.70 -28.79
N ILE A 102 -2.01 -7.11 -27.60
CA ILE A 102 -3.33 -6.69 -27.14
C ILE A 102 -3.93 -5.64 -28.09
N LYS A 103 -3.14 -4.65 -28.52
CA LYS A 103 -3.57 -3.62 -29.47
C LYS A 103 -3.82 -4.17 -30.88
N GLU A 104 -3.10 -5.22 -31.30
CA GLU A 104 -3.37 -5.90 -32.58
C GLU A 104 -4.71 -6.66 -32.55
N ILE A 105 -5.05 -7.28 -31.40
CA ILE A 105 -6.32 -8.00 -31.22
C ILE A 105 -7.50 -7.01 -31.22
N ASN A 106 -7.38 -5.93 -30.43
CA ASN A 106 -8.40 -4.89 -30.36
C ASN A 106 -7.72 -3.52 -30.15
N PRO A 107 -7.58 -2.70 -31.22
CA PRO A 107 -6.94 -1.38 -31.16
C PRO A 107 -7.62 -0.41 -30.18
N ASN A 108 -8.91 -0.62 -29.88
CA ASN A 108 -9.69 0.23 -28.99
C ASN A 108 -9.53 -0.13 -27.51
N THR A 109 -8.91 -1.27 -27.17
CA THR A 109 -8.66 -1.66 -25.77
C THR A 109 -7.76 -0.62 -25.10
N ILE A 110 -8.24 0.00 -24.02
CA ILE A 110 -7.45 0.93 -23.21
C ILE A 110 -6.52 0.15 -22.29
N ILE A 111 -5.22 0.39 -22.37
CA ILE A 111 -4.22 -0.20 -21.48
C ILE A 111 -3.86 0.81 -20.41
N CYS A 112 -4.20 0.50 -19.16
CA CYS A 112 -3.90 1.30 -17.97
C CYS A 112 -2.77 0.67 -17.18
N GLN A 113 -1.85 1.49 -16.65
CA GLN A 113 -0.75 1.03 -15.79
C GLN A 113 -0.80 1.75 -14.44
N TYR A 114 -0.65 1.01 -13.34
CA TYR A 114 -0.61 1.53 -11.98
C TYR A 114 0.45 0.82 -11.12
N SER A 115 1.10 1.59 -10.26
CA SER A 115 1.93 1.07 -9.16
C SER A 115 1.77 1.95 -7.93
N ASN A 116 1.61 1.30 -6.76
CA ASN A 116 1.67 1.96 -5.45
C ASN A 116 3.11 2.14 -4.93
N ASP A 117 4.08 1.42 -5.49
CA ASP A 117 5.49 1.56 -5.17
C ASP A 117 6.20 2.54 -6.12
N ASN A 118 7.40 3.00 -5.75
CA ASN A 118 8.21 3.83 -6.62
C ASN A 118 9.05 2.97 -7.58
N PRO A 119 8.68 2.85 -8.86
CA PRO A 119 9.40 2.01 -9.81
C PRO A 119 10.79 2.56 -10.19
N PHE A 120 11.06 3.82 -9.88
CA PHE A 120 12.32 4.52 -10.17
C PHE A 120 13.27 4.58 -8.97
N SER A 121 12.89 3.99 -7.83
CA SER A 121 13.77 3.90 -6.67
C SER A 121 15.02 3.08 -7.01
N LYS A 122 16.19 3.61 -6.64
CA LYS A 122 17.49 2.94 -6.87
C LYS A 122 17.79 1.82 -5.87
N THR A 123 16.91 1.58 -4.91
CA THR A 123 17.08 0.55 -3.87
C THR A 123 16.68 -0.84 -4.36
N GLY A 124 17.27 -1.89 -3.79
CA GLY A 124 17.26 -3.33 -4.05
C GLY A 124 16.23 -4.03 -4.96
N THR A 125 15.12 -3.39 -5.30
CA THR A 125 14.07 -3.92 -6.19
C THR A 125 14.13 -3.36 -7.62
N PHE A 126 15.08 -2.49 -7.93
CA PHE A 126 15.17 -1.81 -9.24
C PHE A 126 15.11 -2.79 -10.43
N GLY A 127 15.71 -3.98 -10.29
CA GLY A 127 15.66 -5.03 -11.32
C GLY A 127 14.25 -5.48 -11.67
N LEU A 128 13.34 -5.54 -10.69
CA LEU A 128 11.95 -5.97 -10.88
C LEU A 128 11.13 -4.96 -11.71
N TRP A 129 11.52 -3.69 -11.70
CA TRP A 129 10.80 -2.64 -12.40
C TRP A 129 11.16 -2.48 -13.88
N LYS A 130 12.21 -3.15 -14.37
CA LYS A 130 12.68 -2.99 -15.76
C LYS A 130 11.57 -3.15 -16.80
N LYS A 131 10.78 -4.24 -16.72
CA LYS A 131 9.67 -4.45 -17.67
C LYS A 131 8.54 -3.46 -17.46
N PHE A 132 8.20 -3.17 -16.20
CA PHE A 132 7.20 -2.17 -15.87
C PHE A 132 7.54 -0.81 -16.49
N ILE A 133 8.78 -0.34 -16.31
CA ILE A 133 9.28 0.92 -16.85
C ILE A 133 9.30 0.87 -18.38
N SER A 134 9.80 -0.21 -18.99
CA SER A 134 9.84 -0.36 -20.45
C SER A 134 8.45 -0.39 -21.10
N ASN A 135 7.40 -0.69 -20.33
CA ASN A 135 6.02 -0.69 -20.80
C ASN A 135 5.35 0.68 -20.80
N ILE A 136 5.96 1.68 -20.17
CA ILE A 136 5.36 3.03 -20.07
C ILE A 136 4.90 3.58 -21.43
N PRO A 137 5.73 3.60 -22.50
CA PRO A 137 5.31 4.16 -23.79
C PRO A 137 4.22 3.34 -24.51
N TYR A 138 3.93 2.11 -24.06
CA TYR A 138 2.94 1.20 -24.64
C TYR A 138 1.59 1.22 -23.92
N CYS A 139 1.46 2.00 -22.84
CA CYS A 139 0.21 2.15 -22.10
C CYS A 139 -0.47 3.47 -22.45
N ASP A 140 -1.81 3.45 -22.54
CA ASP A 140 -2.60 4.62 -22.88
C ASP A 140 -2.75 5.59 -21.70
N LYS A 141 -2.82 5.04 -20.48
CA LYS A 141 -3.00 5.82 -19.24
C LYS A 141 -2.13 5.28 -18.11
N HIS A 142 -1.58 6.22 -17.37
CA HIS A 142 -0.76 5.95 -16.18
C HIS A 142 -1.45 6.51 -14.95
N TYR A 143 -1.61 5.65 -13.95
CA TYR A 143 -2.00 6.07 -12.61
C TYR A 143 -0.75 5.98 -11.75
N ILE A 144 -0.36 7.10 -11.17
CA ILE A 144 0.85 7.18 -10.34
C ILE A 144 0.47 7.50 -8.90
N PHE A 145 1.17 6.87 -7.98
CA PHE A 145 0.90 7.04 -6.55
C PHE A 145 1.41 8.38 -6.03
N ARG A 146 2.51 8.91 -6.61
CA ARG A 146 3.22 10.10 -6.12
C ARG A 146 3.41 11.13 -7.22
N GLU A 147 3.12 12.39 -6.90
CA GLU A 147 3.40 13.48 -7.84
C GLU A 147 4.90 13.58 -8.17
N SER A 148 5.77 13.26 -7.20
CA SER A 148 7.23 13.25 -7.40
C SER A 148 7.72 12.30 -8.50
N ASN A 149 6.92 11.30 -8.90
CA ASN A 149 7.26 10.40 -10.01
C ASN A 149 6.79 10.90 -11.39
N ARG A 150 6.01 11.98 -11.47
CA ARG A 150 5.47 12.48 -12.74
C ARG A 150 6.55 12.75 -13.80
N ALA A 151 7.63 13.43 -13.39
CA ALA A 151 8.75 13.73 -14.29
C ALA A 151 9.45 12.46 -14.79
N ASP A 152 9.62 11.45 -13.92
CA ASP A 152 10.18 10.17 -14.32
C ASP A 152 9.30 9.48 -15.36
N TYR A 153 7.98 9.37 -15.14
CA TYR A 153 7.06 8.77 -16.12
C TYR A 153 7.09 9.51 -17.48
N LEU A 154 7.12 10.85 -17.47
CA LEU A 154 7.22 11.66 -18.70
C LEU A 154 8.52 11.37 -19.44
N SER A 155 9.65 11.22 -18.75
CA SER A 155 10.95 10.93 -19.36
C SER A 155 10.99 9.55 -20.05
N TYR A 156 10.13 8.61 -19.61
CA TYR A 156 9.96 7.30 -20.24
C TYR A 156 8.81 7.27 -21.27
N GLY A 157 8.23 8.42 -21.63
CA GLY A 157 7.26 8.55 -22.73
C GLY A 157 5.80 8.34 -22.33
N ALA A 158 5.46 8.50 -21.04
CA ALA A 158 4.06 8.51 -20.62
C ALA A 158 3.31 9.71 -21.20
N LYS A 159 2.09 9.47 -21.70
CA LYS A 159 1.28 10.51 -22.35
C LYS A 159 0.19 11.07 -21.44
N ASN A 160 -0.48 10.19 -20.71
CA ASN A 160 -1.62 10.52 -19.85
C ASN A 160 -1.34 10.05 -18.42
N ILE A 161 -1.03 10.98 -17.52
CA ILE A 161 -0.67 10.70 -16.13
C ILE A 161 -1.69 11.30 -15.19
N ASN A 162 -2.27 10.46 -14.35
CA ASN A 162 -3.21 10.82 -13.29
C ASN A 162 -2.68 10.37 -11.94
N ILE A 163 -2.84 11.18 -10.90
CA ILE A 163 -2.58 10.75 -9.52
C ILE A 163 -3.69 9.83 -9.08
N LEU A 164 -3.31 8.70 -8.50
CA LEU A 164 -4.22 7.77 -7.85
C LEU A 164 -3.71 7.50 -6.44
N MET A 165 -4.29 8.22 -5.49
CA MET A 165 -3.92 8.14 -4.07
C MET A 165 -4.30 6.79 -3.45
N PRO A 166 -3.69 6.43 -2.32
CA PRO A 166 -4.12 5.26 -1.54
C PRO A 166 -5.55 5.41 -1.02
N TYR A 167 -6.06 4.33 -0.46
CA TYR A 167 -7.44 4.19 -0.01
C TYR A 167 -7.54 3.28 1.20
N PHE A 168 -8.66 3.34 1.88
CA PHE A 168 -9.08 2.32 2.83
C PHE A 168 -10.16 1.41 2.22
N ILE A 169 -10.43 0.27 2.83
CA ILE A 169 -11.44 -0.69 2.41
C ILE A 169 -12.50 -0.80 3.51
N LYS A 170 -13.74 -0.39 3.22
CA LYS A 170 -14.81 -0.22 4.22
C LYS A 170 -15.08 -1.44 5.09
N ASP A 171 -15.07 -2.63 4.49
CA ASP A 171 -15.32 -3.90 5.16
C ASP A 171 -14.09 -4.51 5.83
N LYS A 172 -12.94 -3.85 5.73
CA LYS A 172 -11.67 -4.27 6.34
C LYS A 172 -11.11 -3.27 7.33
N ASP A 173 -11.20 -1.99 7.01
CA ASP A 173 -10.61 -0.90 7.78
C ASP A 173 -11.72 -0.17 8.58
N PHE A 174 -12.24 -0.83 9.60
CA PHE A 174 -13.32 -0.33 10.45
C PHE A 174 -12.94 -0.36 11.94
N ASN A 175 -13.63 0.47 12.73
CA ASN A 175 -13.39 0.55 14.16
C ASN A 175 -13.84 -0.72 14.90
N VAL A 176 -12.99 -1.20 15.81
CA VAL A 176 -13.29 -2.31 16.73
C VAL A 176 -13.35 -1.75 18.14
N PRO A 177 -14.44 -2.00 18.89
CA PRO A 177 -14.56 -1.55 20.28
C PRO A 177 -13.45 -2.14 21.15
N ILE A 178 -12.84 -1.33 22.01
CA ILE A 178 -11.69 -1.74 22.85
C ILE A 178 -11.97 -3.00 23.69
N LYS A 179 -13.22 -3.19 24.11
CA LYS A 179 -13.65 -4.36 24.90
C LYS A 179 -13.56 -5.68 24.13
N SER A 180 -13.60 -5.63 22.81
CA SER A 180 -13.51 -6.78 21.91
C SER A 180 -12.07 -7.06 21.45
N ILE A 181 -11.10 -6.26 21.87
CA ILE A 181 -9.71 -6.38 21.46
C ILE A 181 -8.92 -7.14 22.52
N PRO A 182 -8.15 -8.18 22.15
CA PRO A 182 -7.29 -8.89 23.08
C PRO A 182 -6.28 -7.95 23.75
N ARG A 183 -6.06 -8.13 25.06
CA ARG A 183 -5.21 -7.23 25.87
C ARG A 183 -3.78 -7.09 25.37
N ASN A 184 -3.26 -8.11 24.71
CA ASN A 184 -1.91 -8.07 24.13
C ASN A 184 -1.78 -7.04 22.98
N PHE A 185 -2.89 -6.51 22.43
CA PHE A 185 -2.89 -5.41 21.45
C PHE A 185 -3.11 -4.03 22.10
N HIS A 186 -3.39 -3.95 23.40
CA HIS A 186 -3.58 -2.66 24.07
C HIS A 186 -2.24 -1.96 24.25
N SER A 187 -2.17 -0.67 23.89
CA SER A 187 -0.98 0.16 24.04
C SER A 187 -1.33 1.65 24.13
N ASP A 188 -0.38 2.44 24.63
CA ASP A 188 -0.49 3.90 24.48
C ASP A 188 -0.21 4.31 23.05
N ILE A 189 0.84 3.73 22.48
CA ILE A 189 1.34 4.09 21.15
C ILE A 189 1.56 2.83 20.32
N VAL A 190 1.17 2.85 19.06
CA VAL A 190 1.45 1.75 18.12
C VAL A 190 2.08 2.28 16.84
N PHE A 191 3.10 1.58 16.37
CA PHE A 191 3.59 1.69 15.00
C PHE A 191 3.44 0.35 14.28
N ALA A 192 2.64 0.33 13.21
CA ALA A 192 2.47 -0.85 12.35
C ALA A 192 3.02 -0.55 10.96
N GLY A 193 4.29 -0.88 10.73
CA GLY A 193 5.01 -0.62 9.49
C GLY A 193 6.38 -1.27 9.45
N HIS A 194 6.93 -1.40 8.23
CA HIS A 194 8.26 -1.95 8.03
C HIS A 194 9.34 -1.03 8.63
N TYR A 195 10.44 -1.67 9.04
CA TYR A 195 11.67 -0.94 9.32
C TYR A 195 12.18 -0.26 8.04
N GLU A 196 12.62 0.97 8.16
CA GLU A 196 13.47 1.66 7.20
C GLU A 196 14.65 2.26 7.96
N ASP A 197 15.80 2.36 7.31
CA ASP A 197 17.01 2.95 7.88
C ASP A 197 16.90 4.48 7.88
N ASP A 198 16.10 4.98 8.81
CA ASP A 198 15.82 6.40 9.05
C ASP A 198 15.60 6.66 10.55
N PHE A 199 15.14 7.85 10.90
CA PHE A 199 14.96 8.30 12.29
C PHE A 199 13.87 7.54 13.07
N ARG A 200 13.01 6.72 12.45
CA ARG A 200 11.87 6.06 13.12
C ARG A 200 12.29 5.16 14.28
N ILE A 201 13.46 4.51 14.16
CA ILE A 201 13.96 3.64 15.23
C ILE A 201 14.28 4.45 16.49
N GLU A 202 14.93 5.61 16.35
CA GLU A 202 15.27 6.48 17.48
C GLU A 202 14.04 7.02 18.18
N TYR A 203 13.01 7.42 17.42
CA TYR A 203 11.75 7.92 17.97
C TYR A 203 11.03 6.84 18.78
N LEU A 204 10.99 5.61 18.28
CA LEU A 204 10.38 4.48 18.97
C LEU A 204 11.18 4.06 20.21
N GLU A 205 12.53 4.05 20.15
CA GLU A 205 13.40 3.78 21.30
C GLU A 205 13.19 4.82 22.41
N ASP A 206 13.14 6.10 22.06
CA ASP A 206 12.92 7.19 23.03
C ASP A 206 11.54 7.12 23.69
N LEU A 207 10.49 6.71 22.97
CA LEU A 207 9.17 6.49 23.54
C LEU A 207 9.21 5.44 24.66
N ILE A 208 9.91 4.33 24.42
CA ILE A 208 10.07 3.26 25.41
C ILE A 208 10.90 3.75 26.61
N LEU A 209 11.97 4.50 26.37
CA LEU A 209 12.81 5.08 27.43
C LEU A 209 12.04 6.08 28.30
N LYS A 210 11.08 6.77 27.74
CA LYS A 210 10.17 7.67 28.48
C LYS A 210 9.07 6.93 29.25
N GLY A 211 9.00 5.59 29.15
CA GLY A 211 8.07 4.78 29.90
C GLY A 211 6.69 4.58 29.28
N TYR A 212 6.46 5.00 28.02
CA TYR A 212 5.21 4.73 27.34
C TYR A 212 5.06 3.26 26.97
N ASN A 213 3.82 2.75 27.02
CA ASN A 213 3.50 1.42 26.51
C ASN A 213 3.43 1.43 24.99
N VAL A 214 4.55 1.05 24.37
CA VAL A 214 4.72 1.07 22.90
C VAL A 214 4.61 -0.33 22.34
N LYS A 215 3.88 -0.48 21.23
CA LYS A 215 3.90 -1.69 20.41
C LYS A 215 4.38 -1.37 19.01
N VAL A 216 5.20 -2.27 18.47
CA VAL A 216 5.75 -2.17 17.10
C VAL A 216 5.43 -3.45 16.36
N PHE A 217 4.89 -3.31 15.14
CA PHE A 217 4.58 -4.42 14.25
C PHE A 217 5.14 -4.13 12.85
N GLY A 218 5.69 -5.16 12.18
CA GLY A 218 6.18 -5.01 10.81
C GLY A 218 7.38 -5.89 10.50
N GLY A 219 7.76 -5.92 9.23
CA GLY A 219 8.95 -6.64 8.78
C GLY A 219 10.23 -5.83 8.91
N GLY A 220 11.39 -6.52 8.92
CA GLY A 220 12.71 -5.90 8.92
C GLY A 220 13.24 -5.47 10.29
N TRP A 221 12.42 -5.48 11.35
CA TRP A 221 12.82 -5.05 12.68
C TRP A 221 13.72 -6.03 13.41
N ASN A 222 13.43 -7.33 13.32
CA ASN A 222 14.08 -8.35 14.13
C ASN A 222 15.59 -8.39 13.97
N GLU A 223 16.10 -8.29 12.75
CA GLU A 223 17.52 -8.33 12.45
C GLU A 223 18.23 -7.11 13.02
N ILE A 224 17.67 -5.93 12.80
CA ILE A 224 18.25 -4.65 13.26
C ILE A 224 18.25 -4.57 14.79
N VAL A 225 17.12 -4.89 15.43
CA VAL A 225 17.02 -4.85 16.89
C VAL A 225 17.96 -5.87 17.53
N LYS A 226 18.06 -7.09 16.96
CA LYS A 226 19.02 -8.10 17.43
C LYS A 226 20.47 -7.65 17.28
N SER A 227 20.82 -6.96 16.20
CA SER A 227 22.17 -6.45 16.00
C SER A 227 22.58 -5.36 17.00
N LYS A 228 21.61 -4.57 17.46
CA LYS A 228 21.81 -3.57 18.54
C LYS A 228 21.85 -4.22 19.93
N GLY A 229 21.27 -5.42 20.08
CA GLY A 229 21.17 -6.16 21.35
C GLY A 229 20.37 -5.40 22.41
N GLU A 230 20.63 -5.69 23.68
CA GLU A 230 19.94 -5.08 24.83
C GLU A 230 20.17 -3.55 24.96
N LYS A 231 21.09 -2.98 24.19
CA LYS A 231 21.27 -1.53 24.10
C LYS A 231 20.05 -0.83 23.49
N SER A 232 19.29 -1.56 22.65
CA SER A 232 18.05 -1.04 22.10
C SER A 232 16.87 -1.36 23.02
N PRO A 233 16.11 -0.35 23.48
CA PRO A 233 14.88 -0.58 24.24
C PRO A 233 13.85 -1.44 23.50
N LEU A 234 13.89 -1.48 22.18
CA LEU A 234 13.04 -2.33 21.32
C LEU A 234 13.35 -3.82 21.49
N TYR A 235 14.51 -4.19 22.06
CA TYR A 235 14.90 -5.60 22.28
C TYR A 235 13.87 -6.36 23.11
N LYS A 236 13.22 -5.68 24.04
CA LYS A 236 12.15 -6.26 24.90
C LYS A 236 10.86 -6.58 24.14
N LEU A 237 10.71 -6.03 22.91
CA LEU A 237 9.54 -6.28 22.08
C LEU A 237 9.73 -7.44 21.08
N LEU A 238 10.90 -8.06 21.06
CA LEU A 238 11.18 -9.19 20.16
C LEU A 238 10.35 -10.43 20.53
N PRO A 239 9.86 -11.20 19.57
CA PRO A 239 9.94 -10.95 18.12
C PRO A 239 8.92 -9.91 17.66
N ILE A 240 9.35 -8.96 16.81
CA ILE A 240 8.49 -7.98 16.16
C ILE A 240 8.00 -8.60 14.84
N ASN A 241 6.73 -8.95 14.79
CA ASN A 241 6.11 -9.60 13.63
C ASN A 241 5.17 -8.66 12.89
N PRO A 242 4.99 -8.84 11.57
CA PRO A 242 3.96 -8.12 10.83
C PRO A 242 2.57 -8.60 11.27
N VAL A 243 1.61 -7.68 11.31
CA VAL A 243 0.19 -7.94 11.53
C VAL A 243 -0.61 -7.56 10.29
N THR A 244 -1.65 -8.32 9.99
CA THR A 244 -2.55 -8.09 8.84
C THR A 244 -4.01 -8.39 9.22
N GLY A 245 -4.94 -7.91 8.42
CA GLY A 245 -6.37 -8.19 8.60
C GLY A 245 -6.87 -7.80 9.99
N GLU A 246 -7.39 -8.76 10.73
CA GLU A 246 -7.98 -8.54 12.05
C GLU A 246 -6.94 -8.09 13.09
N GLU A 247 -5.76 -8.71 13.12
CA GLU A 247 -4.69 -8.32 14.04
C GLU A 247 -4.20 -6.88 13.78
N TYR A 248 -4.16 -6.44 12.52
CA TYR A 248 -3.86 -5.05 12.20
C TYR A 248 -4.91 -4.10 12.78
N ARG A 249 -6.21 -4.43 12.63
CA ARG A 249 -7.29 -3.65 13.26
C ARG A 249 -7.16 -3.64 14.78
N TYR A 250 -6.85 -4.79 15.41
CA TYR A 250 -6.64 -4.85 16.85
C TYR A 250 -5.47 -3.99 17.30
N ALA A 251 -4.35 -4.02 16.57
CA ALA A 251 -3.20 -3.19 16.88
C ALA A 251 -3.53 -1.69 16.82
N ILE A 252 -4.23 -1.26 15.77
CA ILE A 252 -4.61 0.15 15.58
C ILE A 252 -5.70 0.56 16.59
N CYS A 253 -6.81 -0.17 16.65
CA CYS A 253 -7.95 0.18 17.50
C CYS A 253 -7.63 0.02 19.01
N GLY A 254 -6.74 -0.92 19.37
CA GLY A 254 -6.28 -1.16 20.75
C GLY A 254 -5.30 -0.13 21.29
N SER A 255 -4.76 0.75 20.44
CA SER A 255 -3.86 1.81 20.85
C SER A 255 -4.57 3.12 21.11
N LYS A 256 -3.97 4.01 21.93
CA LYS A 256 -4.44 5.39 22.06
C LYS A 256 -3.99 6.25 20.89
N ILE A 257 -2.73 6.11 20.46
CA ILE A 257 -2.10 6.91 19.40
C ILE A 257 -1.39 6.00 18.39
N PRO A 258 -2.01 5.69 17.25
CA PRO A 258 -1.31 5.15 16.10
C PRO A 258 -0.36 6.17 15.46
N LEU A 259 0.82 5.70 15.03
CA LEU A 259 1.85 6.50 14.37
C LEU A 259 1.93 6.20 12.87
N CYS A 260 2.29 7.22 12.09
CA CYS A 260 2.67 7.08 10.69
C CYS A 260 3.96 7.85 10.38
N PHE A 261 5.00 7.11 9.98
CA PHE A 261 6.20 7.67 9.35
C PHE A 261 6.08 7.47 7.83
N LEU A 262 6.55 8.46 7.06
CA LEU A 262 6.55 8.42 5.60
C LEU A 262 7.82 7.71 5.10
N SER A 263 7.69 6.89 4.04
CA SER A 263 8.84 6.18 3.47
C SER A 263 9.81 7.14 2.78
N LYS A 264 11.04 7.18 3.24
CA LYS A 264 12.12 7.96 2.62
C LYS A 264 12.64 7.28 1.36
N ILE A 265 12.65 5.95 1.34
CA ILE A 265 13.05 5.13 0.18
C ILE A 265 12.13 5.39 -1.00
N ASN A 266 10.83 5.44 -0.75
CA ASN A 266 9.82 5.70 -1.78
C ASN A 266 9.58 7.19 -2.04
N LYS A 267 10.12 8.08 -1.22
CA LYS A 267 9.82 9.53 -1.22
C LYS A 267 8.32 9.78 -1.05
N ASP A 268 7.71 9.08 -0.08
CA ASP A 268 6.28 9.19 0.16
C ASP A 268 5.92 10.55 0.74
N SER A 269 4.85 11.14 0.24
CA SER A 269 4.18 12.29 0.83
C SER A 269 2.88 11.89 1.55
N TYR A 270 2.45 10.66 1.38
CA TYR A 270 1.38 9.99 2.10
C TYR A 270 1.51 8.47 1.98
N THR A 271 0.86 7.73 2.85
CA THR A 271 0.80 6.27 2.81
C THR A 271 -0.65 5.81 2.97
N ARG A 272 -0.90 4.52 2.78
CA ARG A 272 -2.21 3.93 3.01
C ARG A 272 -2.70 4.14 4.45
N ARG A 273 -1.80 4.14 5.44
CA ARG A 273 -2.11 4.39 6.86
C ARG A 273 -2.80 5.74 7.12
N ASN A 274 -2.51 6.75 6.30
CA ASN A 274 -3.17 8.05 6.42
C ASN A 274 -4.67 8.01 6.07
N PHE A 275 -5.14 6.93 5.48
CA PHE A 275 -6.55 6.70 5.13
C PHE A 275 -7.18 5.57 5.95
N GLU A 276 -6.46 4.47 6.19
CA GLU A 276 -6.94 3.32 6.97
C GLU A 276 -7.16 3.66 8.45
N ILE A 277 -6.20 4.35 9.07
CA ILE A 277 -6.25 4.65 10.51
C ILE A 277 -7.40 5.61 10.84
N PRO A 278 -7.60 6.73 10.13
CA PRO A 278 -8.79 7.55 10.31
C PRO A 278 -10.10 6.80 10.00
N ALA A 279 -10.11 5.88 9.01
CA ALA A 279 -11.28 5.03 8.73
C ALA A 279 -11.70 4.17 9.94
N MET A 280 -10.75 3.81 10.79
CA MET A 280 -10.99 3.13 12.07
C MET A 280 -11.37 4.09 13.22
N LYS A 281 -11.67 5.35 12.93
CA LYS A 281 -12.01 6.41 13.90
C LYS A 281 -10.92 6.65 14.95
N LYS A 282 -9.65 6.43 14.58
CA LYS A 282 -8.52 6.70 15.48
C LYS A 282 -7.83 7.99 15.09
N VAL A 283 -7.42 8.75 16.10
CA VAL A 283 -6.49 9.86 15.88
C VAL A 283 -5.20 9.29 15.27
N LEU A 284 -4.66 9.96 14.27
CA LEU A 284 -3.38 9.57 13.69
C LEU A 284 -2.36 10.68 13.94
N LEU A 285 -1.22 10.33 14.55
CA LEU A 285 -0.04 11.17 14.59
C LEU A 285 0.87 10.78 13.43
N SER A 286 0.91 11.64 12.41
CA SER A 286 1.62 11.41 11.16
C SER A 286 2.79 12.37 10.98
N GLU A 287 3.85 11.89 10.36
CA GLU A 287 4.86 12.79 9.82
C GLU A 287 4.20 13.75 8.81
N TYR A 288 4.60 15.03 8.88
CA TYR A 288 4.07 16.10 8.04
C TYR A 288 4.46 15.93 6.58
N SER A 289 3.55 16.20 5.68
CA SER A 289 3.80 16.54 4.29
C SER A 289 2.84 17.63 3.82
N LEU A 290 3.23 18.35 2.77
CA LEU A 290 2.38 19.40 2.19
C LEU A 290 1.09 18.78 1.64
N GLU A 291 1.17 17.63 1.01
CA GLU A 291 0.00 16.95 0.43
C GLU A 291 -0.99 16.51 1.52
N LEU A 292 -0.50 15.98 2.65
CA LEU A 292 -1.38 15.64 3.77
C LEU A 292 -2.02 16.87 4.41
N SER A 293 -1.27 17.97 4.57
CA SER A 293 -1.80 19.20 5.14
C SER A 293 -2.81 19.91 4.22
N ASN A 294 -2.79 19.63 2.93
CA ASN A 294 -3.82 20.07 1.98
C ASN A 294 -5.09 19.21 2.04
N MET A 295 -5.00 17.98 2.55
CA MET A 295 -6.14 17.06 2.64
C MET A 295 -6.82 17.07 4.01
N PHE A 296 -6.06 17.30 5.08
CA PHE A 296 -6.51 17.23 6.46
C PHE A 296 -6.15 18.49 7.22
N ILE A 297 -7.11 19.05 7.94
CA ILE A 297 -6.89 20.20 8.82
C ILE A 297 -6.11 19.73 10.05
N GLU A 298 -4.90 20.30 10.22
CA GLU A 298 -4.01 19.99 11.35
C GLU A 298 -4.71 20.20 12.70
N ASP A 299 -4.49 19.26 13.62
CA ASP A 299 -5.06 19.19 14.98
C ASP A 299 -6.59 19.15 15.06
N LYS A 300 -7.27 19.04 13.90
CA LYS A 300 -8.72 18.85 13.82
C LYS A 300 -9.13 17.53 13.16
N GLU A 301 -8.41 17.09 12.16
CA GLU A 301 -8.72 15.91 11.33
C GLU A 301 -7.56 14.90 11.33
N MET A 302 -6.33 15.40 11.50
CA MET A 302 -5.10 14.63 11.66
C MET A 302 -4.11 15.44 12.48
N VAL A 303 -3.22 14.78 13.20
CA VAL A 303 -2.15 15.44 13.95
C VAL A 303 -0.83 15.23 13.23
N PHE A 304 -0.06 16.30 13.02
CA PHE A 304 1.23 16.23 12.34
C PHE A 304 2.38 16.53 13.29
N PHE A 305 3.56 15.95 12.95
CA PHE A 305 4.83 16.34 13.54
C PHE A 305 5.86 16.56 12.43
N ARG A 306 6.74 17.53 12.62
CA ARG A 306 7.80 17.93 11.67
C ARG A 306 9.21 17.62 12.20
N ASN A 307 9.33 17.47 13.51
CA ASN A 307 10.58 17.20 14.20
C ASN A 307 10.32 16.45 15.51
N LYS A 308 11.40 16.01 16.14
CA LYS A 308 11.37 15.21 17.37
C LYS A 308 10.73 15.93 18.55
N ALA A 309 10.98 17.22 18.71
CA ALA A 309 10.40 18.03 19.80
C ALA A 309 8.86 18.13 19.64
N GLU A 310 8.41 18.44 18.43
CA GLU A 310 6.96 18.49 18.12
C GLU A 310 6.31 17.11 18.29
N PHE A 311 6.98 16.04 17.88
CA PHE A 311 6.51 14.66 18.03
C PHE A 311 6.18 14.35 19.50
N PHE A 312 7.12 14.58 20.42
CA PHE A 312 6.88 14.30 21.85
C PHE A 312 5.82 15.21 22.45
N LYS A 313 5.85 16.52 22.13
CA LYS A 313 4.82 17.45 22.59
C LYS A 313 3.41 17.01 22.18
N LYS A 314 3.24 16.53 20.94
CA LYS A 314 1.94 16.04 20.45
C LYS A 314 1.54 14.73 21.12
N ILE A 315 2.48 13.84 21.41
CA ILE A 315 2.21 12.60 22.15
C ILE A 315 1.70 12.90 23.55
N ASP A 316 2.42 13.74 24.31
CA ASP A 316 2.02 14.11 25.67
C ASP A 316 0.61 14.70 25.67
N LEU A 317 0.35 15.68 24.81
CA LEU A 317 -0.96 16.31 24.66
C LEU A 317 -2.08 15.30 24.33
N LEU A 318 -1.81 14.38 23.40
CA LEU A 318 -2.80 13.38 23.00
C LEU A 318 -3.03 12.32 24.08
N LEU A 319 -2.02 11.91 24.85
CA LEU A 319 -2.19 10.95 25.94
C LEU A 319 -3.01 11.51 27.09
N GLU A 320 -2.81 12.77 27.42
CA GLU A 320 -3.54 13.49 28.49
C GLU A 320 -5.00 13.78 28.12
N ASN A 321 -5.34 13.87 26.81
CA ASN A 321 -6.67 14.34 26.39
C ASN A 321 -7.41 13.31 25.52
N GLU A 322 -8.21 12.45 26.15
CA GLU A 322 -9.02 11.43 25.49
C GLU A 322 -10.08 12.05 24.56
N SER A 323 -10.80 13.05 25.04
CA SER A 323 -11.84 13.74 24.25
C SER A 323 -11.28 14.36 22.97
N MET A 324 -10.05 14.91 23.04
CA MET A 324 -9.36 15.42 21.85
C MET A 324 -9.03 14.31 20.86
N ARG A 325 -8.51 13.15 21.33
CA ARG A 325 -8.23 12.00 20.49
C ARG A 325 -9.48 11.52 19.75
N GLU A 326 -10.58 11.35 20.47
CA GLU A 326 -11.86 10.89 19.92
C GLU A 326 -12.41 11.87 18.87
N LYS A 327 -12.39 13.16 19.18
CA LYS A 327 -12.88 14.23 18.29
C LYS A 327 -12.07 14.28 16.98
N ILE A 328 -10.74 14.25 17.08
CA ILE A 328 -9.86 14.24 15.89
C ILE A 328 -10.06 12.97 15.08
N GLY A 329 -10.12 11.80 15.73
CA GLY A 329 -10.36 10.52 15.08
C GLY A 329 -11.70 10.49 14.34
N LEU A 330 -12.77 11.03 14.94
CA LEU A 330 -14.08 11.11 14.29
C LEU A 330 -14.07 12.08 13.10
N ASN A 331 -13.42 13.23 13.23
CA ASN A 331 -13.31 14.19 12.15
C ASN A 331 -12.50 13.62 10.97
N GLY A 332 -11.36 12.97 11.24
CA GLY A 332 -10.57 12.28 10.23
C GLY A 332 -11.36 11.18 9.51
N TYR A 333 -12.14 10.40 10.28
CA TYR A 333 -13.08 9.41 9.70
C TYR A 333 -14.06 10.06 8.73
N ASN A 334 -14.69 11.18 9.12
CA ASN A 334 -15.67 11.87 8.28
C ASN A 334 -15.07 12.33 6.94
N ILE A 335 -13.79 12.73 6.93
CA ILE A 335 -13.10 13.11 5.70
C ILE A 335 -12.81 11.90 4.81
N VAL A 336 -12.18 10.85 5.35
CA VAL A 336 -11.79 9.71 4.53
C VAL A 336 -13.00 8.92 4.04
N ASN A 337 -14.05 8.80 4.85
CA ASN A 337 -15.25 8.04 4.49
C ASN A 337 -16.05 8.65 3.33
N LYS A 338 -15.92 9.96 3.08
CA LYS A 338 -16.62 10.64 1.98
C LYS A 338 -16.08 10.27 0.60
N ARG A 339 -14.75 10.12 0.45
CA ARG A 339 -14.13 10.04 -0.89
C ARG A 339 -12.78 9.33 -0.96
N HIS A 340 -12.40 8.57 0.06
CA HIS A 340 -11.07 7.94 0.08
C HIS A 340 -11.12 6.42 0.26
N ASP A 341 -12.26 5.78 -0.01
CA ASP A 341 -12.35 4.33 -0.09
C ASP A 341 -11.90 3.78 -1.47
N SER A 342 -11.77 2.48 -1.59
CA SER A 342 -11.39 1.82 -2.84
C SER A 342 -12.37 2.07 -3.99
N PHE A 343 -13.66 2.24 -3.70
CA PHE A 343 -14.69 2.49 -4.72
C PHE A 343 -14.61 3.91 -5.29
N ALA A 344 -14.29 4.89 -4.44
CA ALA A 344 -14.02 6.25 -4.88
C ALA A 344 -12.79 6.32 -5.81
N ARG A 345 -11.73 5.55 -5.52
CA ARG A 345 -10.57 5.46 -6.42
C ARG A 345 -10.91 4.85 -7.78
N VAL A 346 -11.75 3.82 -7.80
CA VAL A 346 -12.24 3.25 -9.06
C VAL A 346 -13.07 4.27 -9.85
N GLU A 347 -13.88 5.08 -9.17
CA GLU A 347 -14.64 6.15 -9.82
C GLU A 347 -13.72 7.22 -10.43
N GLU A 348 -12.66 7.63 -9.72
CA GLU A 348 -11.63 8.53 -10.25
C GLU A 348 -11.00 7.95 -11.53
N ILE A 349 -10.66 6.66 -11.55
CA ILE A 349 -10.13 5.96 -12.72
C ILE A 349 -11.12 6.03 -13.89
N ILE A 350 -12.37 5.65 -13.67
CA ILE A 350 -13.42 5.62 -14.72
C ILE A 350 -13.64 7.00 -15.32
N ASN A 351 -13.61 8.05 -14.51
CA ASN A 351 -13.79 9.42 -14.95
C ASN A 351 -12.70 9.88 -15.93
N THR A 352 -11.51 9.32 -15.87
CA THR A 352 -10.44 9.61 -16.83
C THR A 352 -10.63 8.94 -18.19
N TRP A 353 -11.59 7.99 -18.32
CA TRP A 353 -11.85 7.27 -19.58
C TRP A 353 -12.90 7.96 -20.48
N LYS A 354 -13.50 9.01 -19.97
CA LYS A 354 -14.43 9.89 -20.72
C LYS A 354 -13.63 10.92 -21.55
#